data_86414a7e42f912c7ee043ae248d2492f
#
_entry.id   86414a7e42f912c7ee043ae248d2492f
#
_cell.length_a   1.000
_cell.length_b   1.000
_cell.length_c   1.000
_cell.angle_alpha   90.00
_cell.angle_beta   90.00
_cell.angle_gamma   90.00
#
_symmetry.space_group_name_H-M   'P 1'
#
loop_
_entity.id
_entity.type
_entity.pdbx_description
1 polymer ?
#
loop_
_entity_poly.entity_id
_entity_poly.type
_entity_poly.pdbx_seq_one_letter_code
_entity_poly.pdbx_strand_id
1 'polypeptide(L)'
;VPPRILKPAMRKTCLDIEERISYITDSKRTSIDLWKSLKGSKVTRETRMEAVAWIAVSKFDCRLEGGFVRDWIVGNYSARPTEDPSTWLFYTPNAAGLSLPSLNKDLIPSDLDCHLPSHKYFDIDKFLDNLHKYQIEYKVFREDWRYIILLDENTKTGPFTMDLIEPHVALTHDRIDFDVSNLSVEKDYTKEIGMRVDITYKPYSIELETIVDNIKNKRFQVLRPIDKYVQARIEKMQSRGWTQLGEPMHVIPNPPPIYPYILVPLPGSIELYKTLVQQMKTYINNHVRVFSIDQIKNPLLEEAYLAMKQLIAKQCKGHNPNERELFHGTQGDAIDGILKDGFDDRYWGTKAGKGKWGHGAYFADNPGVSHRYTEANLSDQTRIMYYSKVILGKEAILQALNSELMSAPRGFHSVHGQFADQPNNDEYIVYRYGQALPYLRITYKA
;
A
#
# COMPACT_ATOMS: atom_id res chain seq x y z
N VAL A 1 -7.55 -4.78 -10.83
CA VAL A 1 -8.05 -5.21 -12.16
C VAL A 1 -7.57 -6.62 -12.35
N PRO A 2 -8.42 -7.61 -12.68
CA PRO A 2 -7.93 -8.95 -12.99
C PRO A 2 -6.91 -8.87 -14.13
N PRO A 3 -5.83 -9.67 -14.08
CA PRO A 3 -4.84 -9.68 -15.13
C PRO A 3 -5.51 -10.00 -16.46
N ARG A 4 -5.19 -9.25 -17.49
CA ARG A 4 -5.68 -9.56 -18.83
C ARG A 4 -4.72 -10.51 -19.51
N ILE A 5 -5.22 -11.67 -19.77
CA ILE A 5 -4.49 -12.71 -20.51
C ILE A 5 -4.32 -12.23 -21.95
N LEU A 6 -3.08 -12.16 -22.42
CA LEU A 6 -2.79 -11.92 -23.84
C LEU A 6 -3.49 -12.98 -24.71
N LYS A 7 -4.07 -12.57 -25.84
CA LYS A 7 -4.72 -13.50 -26.77
C LYS A 7 -3.75 -14.58 -27.23
N PRO A 8 -4.22 -15.81 -27.49
CA PRO A 8 -3.36 -16.95 -27.82
C PRO A 8 -2.40 -16.70 -29.01
N ALA A 9 -2.82 -15.89 -29.98
CA ALA A 9 -1.98 -15.52 -31.10
C ALA A 9 -0.76 -14.69 -30.69
N MET A 10 -0.91 -13.81 -29.73
CA MET A 10 0.18 -12.98 -29.18
C MET A 10 1.04 -13.75 -28.18
N ARG A 11 0.48 -14.72 -27.45
CA ARG A 11 1.24 -15.55 -26.52
C ARG A 11 2.41 -16.28 -27.19
N LYS A 12 2.23 -16.75 -28.39
CA LYS A 12 3.32 -17.41 -29.17
C LYS A 12 4.49 -16.49 -29.47
N THR A 13 4.24 -15.19 -29.63
CA THR A 13 5.28 -14.17 -29.90
C THR A 13 5.81 -13.49 -28.65
N CYS A 14 5.22 -13.76 -27.49
CA CYS A 14 5.52 -13.10 -26.23
C CYS A 14 5.93 -14.07 -25.11
N LEU A 15 6.38 -15.29 -25.43
CA LEU A 15 6.87 -16.27 -24.45
C LEU A 15 8.01 -15.71 -23.61
N ASP A 16 8.84 -14.87 -24.19
CA ASP A 16 9.91 -14.15 -23.50
C ASP A 16 9.40 -13.19 -22.42
N ILE A 17 8.21 -12.59 -22.61
CA ILE A 17 7.56 -11.72 -21.63
C ILE A 17 7.07 -12.57 -20.45
N GLU A 18 6.39 -13.68 -20.73
CA GLU A 18 5.90 -14.58 -19.67
C GLU A 18 7.05 -15.14 -18.81
N GLU A 19 8.19 -15.44 -19.43
CA GLU A 19 9.38 -15.91 -18.73
C GLU A 19 9.94 -14.83 -17.78
N ARG A 20 10.08 -13.59 -18.25
CA ARG A 20 10.55 -12.46 -17.42
C ARG A 20 9.60 -12.12 -16.30
N ILE A 21 8.28 -12.18 -16.53
CA ILE A 21 7.29 -11.98 -15.47
C ILE A 21 7.37 -13.09 -14.44
N SER A 22 7.42 -14.36 -14.88
CA SER A 22 7.57 -15.50 -13.96
C SER A 22 8.77 -15.36 -13.07
N TYR A 23 9.87 -14.87 -13.61
CA TYR A 23 11.10 -14.66 -12.87
C TYR A 23 10.93 -13.70 -11.68
N ILE A 24 10.09 -12.67 -11.84
CA ILE A 24 9.81 -11.66 -10.82
C ILE A 24 8.70 -12.10 -9.86
N THR A 25 7.71 -12.86 -10.34
CA THR A 25 6.52 -13.22 -9.57
C THR A 25 6.59 -14.60 -8.91
N ASP A 26 7.54 -15.46 -9.29
CA ASP A 26 7.64 -16.81 -8.74
C ASP A 26 8.08 -16.80 -7.27
N SER A 27 7.12 -17.00 -6.37
CA SER A 27 7.36 -17.08 -4.93
C SER A 27 8.17 -18.31 -4.49
N LYS A 28 8.27 -19.33 -5.36
CA LYS A 28 9.03 -20.58 -5.09
C LYS A 28 10.49 -20.51 -5.52
N ARG A 29 10.89 -19.40 -6.15
CA ARG A 29 12.28 -19.18 -6.54
C ARG A 29 13.21 -19.33 -5.36
N THR A 30 14.24 -20.14 -5.50
CA THR A 30 15.16 -20.45 -4.42
C THR A 30 16.19 -19.35 -4.21
N SER A 31 16.79 -19.30 -3.02
CA SER A 31 17.93 -18.41 -2.76
C SER A 31 19.10 -18.69 -3.71
N ILE A 32 19.30 -19.96 -4.12
CA ILE A 32 20.36 -20.36 -5.04
C ILE A 32 20.12 -19.74 -6.43
N ASP A 33 18.88 -19.75 -6.92
CA ASP A 33 18.57 -19.16 -8.22
C ASP A 33 18.75 -17.65 -8.20
N LEU A 34 18.41 -17.02 -7.09
CA LEU A 34 18.65 -15.59 -6.91
C LEU A 34 20.15 -15.27 -6.89
N TRP A 35 20.94 -16.08 -6.20
CA TRP A 35 22.41 -15.93 -6.17
C TRP A 35 23.04 -16.05 -7.57
N LYS A 36 22.54 -16.94 -8.44
CA LYS A 36 23.01 -17.06 -9.82
C LYS A 36 22.77 -15.78 -10.63
N SER A 37 21.71 -15.05 -10.32
CA SER A 37 21.38 -13.76 -10.95
C SER A 37 22.21 -12.59 -10.46
N LEU A 38 22.75 -12.71 -9.25
CA LEU A 38 23.52 -11.66 -8.59
C LEU A 38 25.06 -11.87 -8.71
N LYS A 39 25.50 -13.11 -8.86
CA LYS A 39 26.92 -13.48 -8.92
C LYS A 39 27.15 -14.53 -10.02
N GLY A 40 28.01 -14.17 -10.97
CA GLY A 40 28.38 -15.06 -12.06
C GLY A 40 28.84 -14.30 -13.29
N SER A 41 29.36 -14.99 -14.28
CA SER A 41 29.89 -14.40 -15.53
C SER A 41 28.85 -13.76 -16.43
N LYS A 42 27.56 -14.09 -16.20
CA LYS A 42 26.42 -13.57 -17.00
C LYS A 42 25.63 -12.48 -16.28
N VAL A 43 26.11 -11.99 -15.13
CA VAL A 43 25.41 -10.96 -14.39
C VAL A 43 25.51 -9.63 -15.13
N THR A 44 24.35 -9.05 -15.37
CA THR A 44 24.19 -7.71 -15.96
C THR A 44 23.48 -6.78 -14.97
N ARG A 45 23.45 -5.50 -15.28
CA ARG A 45 22.67 -4.54 -14.50
C ARG A 45 21.19 -4.93 -14.47
N GLU A 46 20.64 -5.35 -15.59
CA GLU A 46 19.24 -5.74 -15.75
C GLU A 46 18.90 -6.99 -14.93
N THR A 47 19.76 -8.01 -14.90
CA THR A 47 19.54 -9.21 -14.06
C THR A 47 19.61 -8.89 -12.57
N ARG A 48 20.40 -7.89 -12.15
CA ARG A 48 20.41 -7.40 -10.78
C ARG A 48 19.15 -6.62 -10.44
N MET A 49 18.67 -5.79 -11.38
CA MET A 49 17.38 -5.11 -11.24
C MET A 49 16.22 -6.11 -11.12
N GLU A 50 16.21 -7.18 -11.92
CA GLU A 50 15.23 -8.28 -11.80
C GLU A 50 15.26 -8.95 -10.43
N ALA A 51 16.45 -9.17 -9.88
CA ALA A 51 16.59 -9.78 -8.56
C ALA A 51 15.98 -8.89 -7.44
N VAL A 52 16.23 -7.58 -7.51
CA VAL A 52 15.64 -6.60 -6.57
C VAL A 52 14.13 -6.50 -6.78
N ALA A 53 13.66 -6.45 -8.01
CA ALA A 53 12.24 -6.45 -8.35
C ALA A 53 11.54 -7.71 -7.81
N TRP A 54 12.16 -8.89 -7.92
CA TRP A 54 11.65 -10.12 -7.33
C TRP A 54 11.51 -10.02 -5.81
N ILE A 55 12.50 -9.47 -5.10
CA ILE A 55 12.40 -9.27 -3.65
C ILE A 55 11.19 -8.38 -3.35
N ALA A 56 11.05 -7.23 -4.01
CA ALA A 56 9.95 -6.31 -3.78
C ALA A 56 8.58 -6.93 -4.07
N VAL A 57 8.41 -7.57 -5.22
CA VAL A 57 7.12 -8.14 -5.66
C VAL A 57 6.80 -9.43 -4.90
N SER A 58 7.72 -10.41 -4.92
CA SER A 58 7.41 -11.76 -4.40
C SER A 58 7.47 -11.89 -2.89
N LYS A 59 8.30 -11.08 -2.20
CA LYS A 59 8.46 -11.14 -0.75
C LYS A 59 7.69 -10.06 0.00
N PHE A 60 7.50 -8.91 -0.63
CA PHE A 60 6.91 -7.74 0.04
C PHE A 60 5.60 -7.27 -0.60
N ASP A 61 5.09 -7.98 -1.61
CA ASP A 61 3.83 -7.72 -2.33
C ASP A 61 3.75 -6.29 -2.89
N CYS A 62 4.89 -5.71 -3.29
CA CYS A 62 4.92 -4.46 -4.02
C CYS A 62 4.40 -4.67 -5.45
N ARG A 63 3.84 -3.62 -6.04
CA ARG A 63 3.43 -3.58 -7.43
C ARG A 63 4.50 -2.88 -8.25
N LEU A 64 5.10 -3.58 -9.20
CA LEU A 64 6.12 -3.05 -10.10
C LEU A 64 5.46 -2.40 -11.31
N GLU A 65 5.89 -1.19 -11.67
CA GLU A 65 5.33 -0.37 -12.76
C GLU A 65 6.43 0.33 -13.57
N GLY A 66 6.01 1.26 -14.41
CA GLY A 66 6.90 2.25 -15.01
C GLY A 66 7.83 1.75 -16.09
N GLY A 67 8.98 2.42 -16.17
CA GLY A 67 9.96 2.23 -17.24
C GLY A 67 10.52 0.83 -17.32
N PHE A 68 10.76 0.17 -16.18
CA PHE A 68 11.30 -1.18 -16.16
C PHE A 68 10.35 -2.21 -16.77
N VAL A 69 9.04 -2.12 -16.48
CA VAL A 69 8.04 -3.02 -17.08
C VAL A 69 7.95 -2.79 -18.59
N ARG A 70 7.89 -1.52 -19.01
CA ARG A 70 7.82 -1.16 -20.43
C ARG A 70 9.08 -1.56 -21.19
N ASP A 71 10.23 -1.08 -20.73
CA ASP A 71 11.46 -1.15 -21.51
C ASP A 71 12.11 -2.53 -21.44
N TRP A 72 12.17 -3.14 -20.25
CA TRP A 72 12.85 -4.41 -20.04
C TRP A 72 11.91 -5.62 -20.14
N ILE A 73 10.84 -5.67 -19.32
CA ILE A 73 9.99 -6.87 -19.29
C ILE A 73 9.30 -7.09 -20.64
N VAL A 74 8.69 -6.06 -21.20
CA VAL A 74 7.95 -6.15 -22.46
C VAL A 74 8.85 -5.91 -23.67
N GLY A 75 9.59 -4.81 -23.66
CA GLY A 75 10.39 -4.35 -24.79
C GLY A 75 11.68 -5.13 -25.00
N ASN A 76 12.27 -5.66 -23.95
CA ASN A 76 13.63 -6.22 -23.93
C ASN A 76 14.69 -5.22 -24.44
N TYR A 77 14.52 -3.94 -24.05
CA TYR A 77 15.43 -2.87 -24.42
C TYR A 77 16.42 -2.62 -23.28
N SER A 78 17.71 -2.53 -23.65
CA SER A 78 18.73 -2.04 -22.75
C SER A 78 19.66 -1.07 -23.48
N ALA A 79 20.05 0.01 -22.80
CA ALA A 79 21.02 0.96 -23.31
C ALA A 79 21.88 1.48 -22.16
N ARG A 80 23.12 1.76 -22.44
CA ARG A 80 24.11 2.28 -21.47
C ARG A 80 24.91 3.39 -22.10
N PRO A 81 25.23 4.46 -21.31
CA PRO A 81 26.23 5.42 -21.73
C PRO A 81 27.57 4.73 -22.01
N THR A 82 28.38 5.35 -22.83
CA THR A 82 29.74 4.86 -23.18
C THR A 82 30.75 5.12 -22.07
N GLU A 83 30.45 6.04 -21.16
CA GLU A 83 31.30 6.43 -20.04
C GLU A 83 31.36 5.35 -18.95
N ASP A 84 32.31 5.46 -18.07
CA ASP A 84 32.48 4.58 -16.93
C ASP A 84 31.24 4.61 -16.02
N PRO A 85 30.76 3.46 -15.50
CA PRO A 85 29.61 3.39 -14.61
C PRO A 85 29.64 4.33 -13.41
N SER A 86 30.83 4.68 -12.92
CA SER A 86 31.00 5.64 -11.82
C SER A 86 30.51 7.06 -12.17
N THR A 87 30.41 7.39 -13.46
CA THR A 87 29.94 8.71 -13.95
C THR A 87 28.43 8.74 -14.22
N TRP A 88 27.71 7.62 -14.06
CA TRP A 88 26.28 7.56 -14.37
C TRP A 88 25.38 8.11 -13.27
N LEU A 89 25.93 8.32 -12.07
CA LEU A 89 25.23 8.82 -10.91
C LEU A 89 25.59 10.28 -10.63
N PHE A 90 24.59 11.11 -10.41
CA PHE A 90 24.73 12.46 -9.88
C PHE A 90 23.70 12.70 -8.79
N TYR A 91 23.90 13.77 -8.03
CA TYR A 91 22.97 14.16 -7.00
C TYR A 91 22.34 15.50 -7.36
N THR A 92 21.00 15.56 -7.32
CA THR A 92 20.24 16.77 -7.60
C THR A 92 19.44 17.20 -6.38
N PRO A 93 19.47 18.48 -5.99
CA PRO A 93 18.66 18.96 -4.89
C PRO A 93 17.17 18.94 -5.27
N ASN A 94 16.32 18.44 -4.36
CA ASN A 94 14.87 18.58 -4.48
C ASN A 94 14.39 19.94 -3.93
N ALA A 95 13.09 20.20 -4.01
CA ALA A 95 12.50 21.46 -3.52
C ALA A 95 12.71 21.70 -2.01
N ALA A 96 12.96 20.66 -1.22
CA ALA A 96 13.28 20.75 0.21
C ALA A 96 14.79 20.86 0.48
N GLY A 97 15.63 20.96 -0.55
CA GLY A 97 17.10 21.04 -0.44
C GLY A 97 17.80 19.70 -0.16
N LEU A 98 17.08 18.58 -0.19
CA LEU A 98 17.66 17.25 -0.07
C LEU A 98 18.38 16.88 -1.38
N SER A 99 19.61 16.43 -1.27
CA SER A 99 20.39 15.92 -2.41
C SER A 99 19.98 14.48 -2.69
N LEU A 100 19.26 14.27 -3.78
CA LEU A 100 18.73 12.96 -4.16
C LEU A 100 19.51 12.35 -5.32
N PRO A 101 19.69 11.01 -5.36
CA PRO A 101 20.38 10.34 -6.45
C PRO A 101 19.59 10.48 -7.76
N SER A 102 20.29 10.77 -8.82
CA SER A 102 19.77 10.91 -10.18
C SER A 102 20.69 10.18 -11.15
N LEU A 103 20.13 9.48 -12.10
CA LEU A 103 20.88 8.65 -13.03
C LEU A 103 20.95 9.29 -14.42
N ASN A 104 21.98 8.93 -15.16
CA ASN A 104 22.14 9.34 -16.55
C ASN A 104 20.88 8.93 -17.35
N LYS A 105 20.33 9.89 -18.09
CA LYS A 105 19.07 9.74 -18.87
C LYS A 105 19.14 8.67 -19.96
N ASP A 106 20.37 8.31 -20.40
CA ASP A 106 20.60 7.34 -21.46
C ASP A 106 20.64 5.89 -20.95
N LEU A 107 20.55 5.69 -19.62
CA LEU A 107 20.36 4.37 -19.04
C LEU A 107 18.95 3.86 -19.29
N ILE A 108 18.83 2.67 -19.89
CA ILE A 108 17.57 1.96 -20.15
C ILE A 108 17.72 0.49 -19.73
N PRO A 109 16.91 -0.04 -18.85
CA PRO A 109 16.02 0.68 -17.92
C PRO A 109 16.82 1.51 -16.91
N SER A 110 16.27 2.64 -16.41
CA SER A 110 16.98 3.49 -15.45
C SER A 110 16.74 3.07 -14.01
N ASP A 111 15.49 2.82 -13.66
CA ASP A 111 14.95 2.74 -12.31
C ASP A 111 13.88 1.63 -12.20
N LEU A 112 13.54 1.30 -10.96
CA LEU A 112 12.43 0.44 -10.59
C LEU A 112 11.38 1.28 -9.86
N ASP A 113 10.19 1.41 -10.44
CA ASP A 113 9.04 2.04 -9.80
C ASP A 113 8.17 0.97 -9.12
N CYS A 114 8.12 0.96 -7.81
CA CYS A 114 7.35 0.02 -7.03
C CYS A 114 6.38 0.75 -6.11
N HIS A 115 5.10 0.38 -6.17
CA HIS A 115 4.10 0.83 -5.22
C HIS A 115 4.05 -0.11 -4.02
N LEU A 116 4.07 0.46 -2.83
CA LEU A 116 3.91 -0.27 -1.59
C LEU A 116 2.50 -0.87 -1.49
N PRO A 117 2.33 -2.02 -0.83
CA PRO A 117 1.00 -2.61 -0.64
C PRO A 117 0.10 -1.70 0.19
N SER A 118 -1.17 -1.52 -0.24
CA SER A 118 -2.15 -0.67 0.45
C SER A 118 -2.83 -1.35 1.64
N HIS A 119 -2.79 -2.68 1.68
CA HIS A 119 -3.58 -3.49 2.61
C HIS A 119 -2.77 -4.06 3.78
N LYS A 120 -1.46 -3.86 3.78
CA LYS A 120 -0.58 -4.34 4.85
C LYS A 120 0.58 -3.39 5.11
N TYR A 121 1.16 -3.51 6.28
CA TYR A 121 2.37 -2.80 6.65
C TYR A 121 3.56 -3.26 5.79
N PHE A 122 4.30 -2.31 5.25
CA PHE A 122 5.56 -2.54 4.58
C PHE A 122 6.73 -2.29 5.56
N ASP A 123 7.45 -3.34 5.91
CA ASP A 123 8.62 -3.27 6.81
C ASP A 123 9.87 -2.95 5.99
N ILE A 124 10.26 -1.67 5.95
CA ILE A 124 11.44 -1.21 5.23
C ILE A 124 12.72 -1.87 5.78
N ASP A 125 12.83 -2.03 7.09
CA ASP A 125 14.02 -2.62 7.71
C ASP A 125 14.21 -4.05 7.23
N LYS A 126 13.14 -4.85 7.18
CA LYS A 126 13.19 -6.22 6.63
C LYS A 126 13.49 -6.26 5.13
N PHE A 127 13.00 -5.29 4.38
CA PHE A 127 13.33 -5.18 2.97
C PHE A 127 14.84 -4.96 2.80
N LEU A 128 15.40 -4.02 3.55
CA LEU A 128 16.84 -3.73 3.54
C LEU A 128 17.69 -4.92 4.02
N ASP A 129 17.23 -5.65 5.03
CA ASP A 129 17.86 -6.91 5.49
C ASP A 129 17.92 -7.95 4.38
N ASN A 130 16.88 -8.04 3.53
CA ASN A 130 16.91 -8.93 2.36
C ASN A 130 17.95 -8.48 1.33
N LEU A 131 18.09 -7.16 1.06
CA LEU A 131 19.14 -6.65 0.19
C LEU A 131 20.52 -6.99 0.76
N HIS A 132 20.74 -6.75 2.05
CA HIS A 132 21.99 -7.06 2.74
C HIS A 132 22.33 -8.56 2.69
N LYS A 133 21.34 -9.43 2.95
CA LYS A 133 21.47 -10.89 2.86
C LYS A 133 22.04 -11.35 1.52
N TYR A 134 21.61 -10.71 0.44
CA TYR A 134 22.06 -11.02 -0.93
C TYR A 134 23.27 -10.18 -1.37
N GLN A 135 23.91 -9.43 -0.46
CA GLN A 135 25.08 -8.59 -0.71
C GLN A 135 24.82 -7.57 -1.83
N ILE A 136 23.63 -6.99 -1.85
CA ILE A 136 23.27 -5.88 -2.72
C ILE A 136 23.58 -4.60 -1.95
N GLU A 137 24.47 -3.76 -2.50
CA GLU A 137 24.79 -2.46 -1.92
C GLU A 137 23.62 -1.50 -2.05
N TYR A 138 23.33 -0.74 -0.99
CA TYR A 138 22.25 0.23 -1.02
C TYR A 138 22.50 1.45 -0.16
N LYS A 139 21.89 2.60 -0.55
CA LYS A 139 21.71 3.80 0.26
C LYS A 139 20.24 4.20 0.21
N VAL A 140 19.67 4.63 1.33
CA VAL A 140 18.24 4.98 1.44
C VAL A 140 18.08 6.46 1.62
N PHE A 141 17.17 7.05 0.84
CA PHE A 141 16.72 8.43 0.92
C PHE A 141 15.20 8.41 1.16
N ARG A 142 14.68 9.38 1.91
CA ARG A 142 13.25 9.46 2.21
C ARG A 142 12.68 10.81 1.80
N GLU A 143 11.62 10.78 1.01
CA GLU A 143 10.68 11.88 0.79
C GLU A 143 9.34 11.55 1.46
N ASP A 144 8.45 12.52 1.60
CA ASP A 144 7.15 12.32 2.30
C ASP A 144 6.29 11.23 1.67
N TRP A 145 6.44 10.99 0.39
CA TRP A 145 5.60 10.12 -0.41
C TRP A 145 6.30 8.87 -0.96
N ARG A 146 7.63 8.74 -0.79
CA ARG A 146 8.40 7.56 -1.25
C ARG A 146 9.71 7.36 -0.49
N TYR A 147 10.22 6.13 -0.51
CA TYR A 147 11.63 5.85 -0.32
C TYR A 147 12.32 5.80 -1.68
N ILE A 148 13.53 6.34 -1.77
CA ILE A 148 14.41 6.17 -2.91
C ILE A 148 15.60 5.35 -2.44
N ILE A 149 15.80 4.21 -3.06
CA ILE A 149 16.92 3.31 -2.74
C ILE A 149 17.89 3.35 -3.90
N LEU A 150 19.08 3.87 -3.66
CA LEU A 150 20.20 3.79 -4.59
C LEU A 150 20.87 2.43 -4.40
N LEU A 151 21.06 1.70 -5.49
CA LEU A 151 21.53 0.33 -5.50
C LEU A 151 22.78 0.22 -6.37
N ASP A 152 23.72 -0.64 -5.97
CA ASP A 152 24.90 -1.02 -6.74
C ASP A 152 25.81 0.15 -7.17
N GLU A 153 25.91 1.20 -6.36
CA GLU A 153 26.66 2.41 -6.66
C GLU A 153 28.11 2.13 -7.10
N ASN A 154 28.77 1.17 -6.45
CA ASN A 154 30.19 0.87 -6.67
C ASN A 154 30.41 -0.43 -7.45
N THR A 155 29.38 -0.99 -8.06
CA THR A 155 29.50 -2.26 -8.79
C THR A 155 29.89 -2.03 -10.25
N LYS A 156 30.55 -3.02 -10.85
CA LYS A 156 30.94 -2.99 -12.27
C LYS A 156 29.73 -3.00 -13.21
N THR A 157 28.58 -3.44 -12.73
CA THR A 157 27.31 -3.45 -13.51
C THR A 157 26.68 -2.07 -13.59
N GLY A 158 27.05 -1.18 -12.70
CA GLY A 158 26.58 0.20 -12.61
C GLY A 158 25.33 0.37 -11.75
N PRO A 159 25.11 1.62 -11.29
CA PRO A 159 24.04 1.96 -10.36
C PRO A 159 22.65 1.90 -10.98
N PHE A 160 21.65 1.69 -10.14
CA PHE A 160 20.23 1.91 -10.44
C PHE A 160 19.49 2.36 -9.18
N THR A 161 18.32 2.95 -9.35
CA THR A 161 17.47 3.37 -8.24
C THR A 161 16.19 2.56 -8.19
N MET A 162 15.61 2.46 -6.99
CA MET A 162 14.28 1.93 -6.77
C MET A 162 13.45 2.94 -5.98
N ASP A 163 12.31 3.31 -6.54
CA ASP A 163 11.31 4.11 -5.84
C ASP A 163 10.28 3.17 -5.20
N LEU A 164 10.14 3.25 -3.89
CA LEU A 164 9.07 2.59 -3.15
C LEU A 164 8.02 3.64 -2.79
N ILE A 165 6.97 3.70 -3.58
CA ILE A 165 5.97 4.77 -3.58
C ILE A 165 4.82 4.43 -2.64
N GLU A 166 4.46 5.37 -1.77
CA GLU A 166 3.36 5.19 -0.82
C GLU A 166 2.01 4.99 -1.53
N PRO A 167 1.12 4.13 -1.01
CA PRO A 167 -0.11 3.74 -1.70
C PRO A 167 -1.02 4.91 -2.06
N HIS A 168 -1.09 5.93 -1.22
CA HIS A 168 -1.96 7.09 -1.42
C HIS A 168 -1.56 7.95 -2.63
N VAL A 169 -0.33 7.83 -3.12
CA VAL A 169 0.17 8.56 -4.31
C VAL A 169 -0.26 7.86 -5.60
N ALA A 170 -0.48 6.55 -5.54
CA ALA A 170 -0.67 5.68 -6.69
C ALA A 170 -2.05 5.75 -7.35
N LEU A 171 -3.05 6.32 -6.68
CA LEU A 171 -4.46 6.13 -7.01
C LEU A 171 -5.05 7.22 -7.90
N THR A 172 -4.24 8.09 -8.47
CA THR A 172 -4.72 9.14 -9.36
C THR A 172 -4.59 8.73 -10.83
N HIS A 173 -5.74 8.55 -11.48
CA HIS A 173 -5.84 8.15 -12.91
C HIS A 173 -5.28 9.15 -13.89
N ASP A 174 -5.41 10.42 -13.54
CA ASP A 174 -4.97 11.58 -14.29
C ASP A 174 -3.45 11.64 -14.51
N ARG A 175 -2.71 10.65 -13.98
CA ARG A 175 -1.25 10.58 -14.09
C ARG A 175 -0.72 9.55 -15.09
N ILE A 176 -1.57 8.89 -15.86
CA ILE A 176 -1.10 8.04 -16.96
C ILE A 176 -0.96 8.90 -18.20
N ASP A 177 0.29 9.24 -18.54
CA ASP A 177 0.58 10.11 -19.67
C ASP A 177 0.55 9.34 -20.99
N PHE A 178 1.00 8.08 -20.98
CA PHE A 178 1.13 7.25 -22.18
C PHE A 178 0.53 5.87 -21.98
N ASP A 179 -0.04 5.30 -23.04
CA ASP A 179 -0.56 3.93 -23.06
C ASP A 179 0.51 2.92 -22.64
N VAL A 180 1.72 3.04 -23.16
CA VAL A 180 2.87 2.17 -22.86
C VAL A 180 3.40 2.26 -21.44
N SER A 181 2.94 3.23 -20.66
CA SER A 181 3.25 3.38 -19.23
C SER A 181 2.15 2.81 -18.33
N ASN A 182 1.10 2.24 -18.92
CA ASN A 182 -0.07 1.72 -18.21
C ASN A 182 0.04 0.22 -17.87
N LEU A 183 1.22 -0.26 -17.55
CA LEU A 183 1.45 -1.67 -17.24
C LEU A 183 1.94 -1.86 -15.81
N SER A 184 1.55 -2.97 -15.20
CA SER A 184 2.00 -3.38 -13.87
C SER A 184 2.27 -4.88 -13.80
N VAL A 185 3.15 -5.26 -12.86
CA VAL A 185 3.44 -6.65 -12.50
C VAL A 185 3.24 -6.81 -11.01
N GLU A 186 2.42 -7.78 -10.62
CA GLU A 186 2.09 -8.09 -9.24
C GLU A 186 2.29 -9.59 -8.96
N LYS A 187 2.51 -9.94 -7.71
CA LYS A 187 2.72 -11.34 -7.29
C LYS A 187 1.57 -12.28 -7.70
N ASP A 188 0.33 -11.78 -7.63
CA ASP A 188 -0.87 -12.56 -7.96
C ASP A 188 -1.05 -12.75 -9.47
N TYR A 189 -0.30 -12.01 -10.28
CA TYR A 189 -0.33 -12.09 -11.75
C TYR A 189 0.79 -12.98 -12.27
N THR A 190 0.74 -14.24 -11.91
CA THR A 190 1.75 -15.22 -12.33
C THR A 190 1.77 -15.34 -13.85
N LYS A 191 2.90 -14.98 -14.50
CA LYS A 191 3.11 -14.97 -15.96
C LYS A 191 2.25 -13.96 -16.75
N GLU A 192 1.53 -13.08 -16.08
CA GLU A 192 0.62 -12.13 -16.74
C GLU A 192 0.98 -10.70 -16.43
N ILE A 193 0.62 -9.78 -17.33
CA ILE A 193 0.74 -8.34 -17.14
C ILE A 193 -0.64 -7.77 -16.83
N GLY A 194 -0.73 -6.94 -15.82
CA GLY A 194 -1.90 -6.12 -15.54
C GLY A 194 -1.82 -4.74 -16.17
N MET A 195 -2.96 -4.09 -16.35
CA MET A 195 -3.02 -2.66 -16.59
C MET A 195 -3.12 -1.94 -15.24
N ARG A 196 -2.42 -0.82 -15.09
CA ARG A 196 -2.56 0.07 -13.93
C ARG A 196 -3.99 0.62 -13.85
N VAL A 197 -4.52 1.02 -15.01
CA VAL A 197 -5.87 1.53 -15.16
C VAL A 197 -6.50 0.86 -16.37
N ASP A 198 -7.72 0.40 -16.21
CA ASP A 198 -8.46 -0.19 -17.31
C ASP A 198 -8.97 0.89 -18.28
N ILE A 199 -8.41 0.90 -19.50
CA ILE A 199 -8.78 1.81 -20.59
C ILE A 199 -9.61 1.06 -21.63
N THR A 200 -10.48 0.16 -21.23
CA THR A 200 -11.36 -0.58 -22.14
C THR A 200 -12.68 0.11 -22.42
N TYR A 201 -12.79 1.35 -22.06
CA TYR A 201 -14.00 2.17 -22.18
C TYR A 201 -14.12 2.74 -23.60
N LYS A 202 -15.23 2.47 -24.27
CA LYS A 202 -15.53 3.09 -25.58
C LYS A 202 -15.80 4.59 -25.42
N PRO A 203 -15.38 5.45 -26.35
CA PRO A 203 -14.77 5.12 -27.65
C PRO A 203 -13.27 4.94 -27.63
N TYR A 204 -12.59 5.06 -26.50
CA TYR A 204 -11.14 5.11 -26.35
C TYR A 204 -10.54 3.83 -25.75
N SER A 205 -11.13 2.67 -26.03
CA SER A 205 -10.60 1.39 -25.57
C SER A 205 -9.20 1.15 -26.10
N ILE A 206 -8.25 0.90 -25.20
CA ILE A 206 -6.88 0.47 -25.54
C ILE A 206 -6.68 -0.92 -24.95
N GLU A 207 -6.57 -1.88 -25.86
CA GLU A 207 -6.35 -3.27 -25.49
C GLU A 207 -4.90 -3.51 -25.07
N LEU A 208 -4.69 -4.49 -24.18
CA LEU A 208 -3.35 -4.85 -23.70
C LEU A 208 -2.43 -5.24 -24.86
N GLU A 209 -2.95 -5.94 -25.84
CA GLU A 209 -2.23 -6.33 -27.07
C GLU A 209 -1.73 -5.13 -27.84
N THR A 210 -2.52 -4.05 -27.93
CA THR A 210 -2.12 -2.80 -28.58
C THR A 210 -0.97 -2.15 -27.83
N ILE A 211 -1.02 -2.14 -26.51
CA ILE A 211 0.06 -1.59 -25.68
C ILE A 211 1.36 -2.38 -25.90
N VAL A 212 1.28 -3.72 -25.87
CA VAL A 212 2.44 -4.59 -26.11
C VAL A 212 3.02 -4.38 -27.51
N ASP A 213 2.17 -4.29 -28.54
CA ASP A 213 2.61 -4.02 -29.91
C ASP A 213 3.27 -2.64 -30.03
N ASN A 214 2.70 -1.63 -29.43
CA ASN A 214 3.29 -0.29 -29.39
C ASN A 214 4.67 -0.30 -28.73
N ILE A 215 4.84 -1.01 -27.63
CA ILE A 215 6.14 -1.16 -26.97
C ILE A 215 7.15 -1.85 -27.89
N LYS A 216 6.78 -2.98 -28.49
CA LYS A 216 7.66 -3.74 -29.41
C LYS A 216 8.11 -2.91 -30.62
N ASN A 217 7.30 -1.96 -31.04
CA ASN A 217 7.60 -1.06 -32.16
C ASN A 217 8.09 0.33 -31.74
N LYS A 218 8.38 0.56 -30.44
CA LYS A 218 8.77 1.87 -29.91
C LYS A 218 7.81 3.00 -30.29
N ARG A 219 6.52 2.76 -30.17
CA ARG A 219 5.47 3.74 -30.40
C ARG A 219 4.70 4.00 -29.11
N PHE A 220 4.12 5.17 -28.96
CA PHE A 220 3.30 5.51 -27.80
C PHE A 220 2.17 6.46 -28.17
N GLN A 221 1.04 6.33 -27.47
CA GLN A 221 -0.11 7.22 -27.55
C GLN A 221 -0.14 8.10 -26.31
N VAL A 222 -0.30 9.40 -26.49
CA VAL A 222 -0.50 10.35 -25.37
C VAL A 222 -1.96 10.27 -24.92
N LEU A 223 -2.21 10.10 -23.62
CA LEU A 223 -3.53 9.83 -23.04
C LEU A 223 -4.16 11.04 -22.32
N ARG A 224 -3.46 12.15 -22.22
CA ARG A 224 -3.94 13.36 -21.54
C ARG A 224 -3.48 14.63 -22.27
N PRO A 225 -4.06 15.78 -21.94
CA PRO A 225 -3.63 17.06 -22.50
C PRO A 225 -2.15 17.31 -22.29
N ILE A 226 -1.49 17.87 -23.29
CA ILE A 226 -0.06 18.21 -23.22
C ILE A 226 0.10 19.48 -22.39
N ASP A 227 0.64 19.30 -21.18
CA ASP A 227 1.20 20.37 -20.36
C ASP A 227 2.74 20.35 -20.41
N LYS A 228 3.40 21.24 -19.70
CA LYS A 228 4.87 21.30 -19.65
C LYS A 228 5.54 20.00 -19.17
N TYR A 229 4.87 19.25 -18.31
CA TYR A 229 5.40 17.98 -17.77
C TYR A 229 5.25 16.85 -18.78
N VAL A 230 4.09 16.74 -19.42
CA VAL A 230 3.84 15.77 -20.48
C VAL A 230 4.76 16.04 -21.65
N GLN A 231 4.96 17.31 -22.04
CA GLN A 231 5.86 17.71 -23.11
C GLN A 231 7.31 17.24 -22.84
N ALA A 232 7.83 17.49 -21.64
CA ALA A 232 9.17 17.02 -21.28
C ALA A 232 9.31 15.49 -21.31
N ARG A 233 8.23 14.77 -20.95
CA ARG A 233 8.20 13.31 -21.04
C ARG A 233 8.11 12.80 -22.48
N ILE A 234 7.39 13.47 -23.36
CA ILE A 234 7.34 13.19 -24.81
C ILE A 234 8.76 13.35 -25.38
N GLU A 235 9.43 14.46 -25.10
CA GLU A 235 10.80 14.72 -25.55
C GLU A 235 11.79 13.63 -25.07
N LYS A 236 11.63 13.21 -23.80
CA LYS A 236 12.41 12.09 -23.23
C LYS A 236 12.15 10.77 -24.00
N MET A 237 10.91 10.48 -24.35
CA MET A 237 10.58 9.28 -25.13
C MET A 237 11.16 9.36 -26.54
N GLN A 238 10.99 10.50 -27.23
CA GLN A 238 11.52 10.73 -28.56
C GLN A 238 13.04 10.65 -28.61
N SER A 239 13.74 11.21 -27.62
CA SER A 239 15.22 11.11 -27.52
C SER A 239 15.70 9.65 -27.35
N ARG A 240 14.85 8.75 -26.88
CA ARG A 240 15.08 7.30 -26.78
C ARG A 240 14.64 6.52 -28.02
N GLY A 241 14.27 7.19 -29.11
CA GLY A 241 13.86 6.59 -30.36
C GLY A 241 12.40 6.09 -30.40
N TRP A 242 11.53 6.64 -29.54
CA TRP A 242 10.10 6.35 -29.57
C TRP A 242 9.36 7.33 -30.46
N THR A 243 8.31 6.86 -31.14
CA THR A 243 7.45 7.67 -32.02
C THR A 243 6.07 7.86 -31.42
N GLN A 244 5.63 9.10 -31.31
CA GLN A 244 4.27 9.42 -30.88
C GLN A 244 3.27 9.04 -31.97
N LEU A 245 2.15 8.45 -31.56
CA LEU A 245 1.02 8.11 -32.40
C LEU A 245 -0.05 9.21 -32.33
N GLY A 246 -0.40 9.78 -33.50
CA GLY A 246 -1.54 10.69 -33.62
C GLY A 246 -1.59 11.85 -32.64
N GLU A 247 -2.79 12.43 -32.52
CA GLU A 247 -3.09 13.48 -31.56
C GLU A 247 -3.31 12.92 -30.15
N PRO A 248 -3.10 13.73 -29.09
CA PRO A 248 -3.38 13.33 -27.72
C PRO A 248 -4.84 12.89 -27.54
N MET A 249 -5.02 11.74 -26.92
CA MET A 249 -6.34 11.24 -26.58
C MET A 249 -6.73 11.71 -25.19
N HIS A 250 -7.92 12.27 -25.05
CA HIS A 250 -8.54 12.49 -23.73
C HIS A 250 -9.20 11.19 -23.26
N VAL A 251 -8.43 10.32 -22.64
CA VAL A 251 -8.96 9.07 -22.08
C VAL A 251 -9.53 9.38 -20.71
N ILE A 252 -10.84 9.13 -20.55
CA ILE A 252 -11.44 9.01 -19.23
C ILE A 252 -11.29 7.54 -18.85
N PRO A 253 -10.36 7.18 -17.97
CA PRO A 253 -10.22 5.80 -17.55
C PRO A 253 -11.48 5.36 -16.81
N ASN A 254 -11.82 4.08 -16.92
CA ASN A 254 -12.76 3.48 -15.98
C ASN A 254 -12.26 3.78 -14.57
N PRO A 255 -13.15 4.08 -13.62
CA PRO A 255 -12.72 4.26 -12.25
C PRO A 255 -11.85 3.07 -11.87
N PRO A 256 -10.78 3.28 -11.09
CA PRO A 256 -9.91 2.17 -10.68
C PRO A 256 -10.77 1.10 -10.03
N PRO A 257 -10.26 -0.12 -9.94
CA PRO A 257 -10.79 -1.03 -8.96
C PRO A 257 -10.82 -0.24 -7.66
N ILE A 258 -12.00 -0.06 -7.13
CA ILE A 258 -12.19 0.64 -5.86
C ILE A 258 -11.45 -0.25 -4.86
N TYR A 259 -10.22 0.12 -4.51
CA TYR A 259 -9.67 -0.33 -3.25
C TYR A 259 -10.65 0.24 -2.23
N PRO A 260 -11.35 -0.58 -1.46
CA PRO A 260 -12.36 -0.07 -0.53
C PRO A 260 -11.71 0.90 0.46
N TYR A 261 -10.40 0.85 0.64
CA TYR A 261 -9.65 1.72 1.51
C TYR A 261 -8.22 1.96 1.01
N ILE A 262 -7.61 3.04 1.49
CA ILE A 262 -6.18 3.31 1.42
C ILE A 262 -5.63 3.61 2.80
N LEU A 263 -4.35 3.31 2.99
CA LEU A 263 -3.62 3.62 4.21
C LEU A 263 -2.65 4.76 3.92
N VAL A 264 -2.75 5.84 4.70
CA VAL A 264 -1.90 7.02 4.58
C VAL A 264 -1.04 7.12 5.83
N PRO A 265 0.30 7.02 5.73
CA PRO A 265 1.16 7.11 6.90
C PRO A 265 0.96 8.42 7.67
N LEU A 266 0.81 8.31 8.98
CA LEU A 266 0.76 9.46 9.88
C LEU A 266 2.20 9.84 10.24
N PRO A 267 2.68 11.07 9.91
CA PRO A 267 4.04 11.47 10.21
C PRO A 267 4.34 11.47 11.72
N GLY A 268 5.51 10.97 12.10
CA GLY A 268 5.93 10.91 13.49
C GLY A 268 6.12 12.28 14.18
N SER A 269 6.14 13.37 13.40
CA SER A 269 6.19 14.74 13.91
C SER A 269 4.85 15.24 14.48
N ILE A 270 3.73 14.61 14.10
CA ILE A 270 2.39 14.99 14.52
C ILE A 270 2.18 14.63 16.00
N GLU A 271 1.55 15.54 16.76
CA GLU A 271 1.33 15.36 18.19
C GLU A 271 0.49 14.13 18.52
N LEU A 272 -0.53 13.84 17.70
CA LEU A 272 -1.34 12.63 17.86
C LEU A 272 -0.49 11.36 17.77
N TYR A 273 0.47 11.28 16.85
CA TYR A 273 1.39 10.14 16.74
C TYR A 273 2.17 9.93 18.03
N LYS A 274 2.77 11.00 18.56
CA LYS A 274 3.56 10.97 19.80
C LYS A 274 2.72 10.56 21.00
N THR A 275 1.51 11.12 21.10
CA THR A 275 0.55 10.80 22.17
C THR A 275 0.19 9.32 22.17
N LEU A 276 -0.14 8.75 21.01
CA LEU A 276 -0.49 7.34 20.89
C LEU A 276 0.70 6.43 21.23
N VAL A 277 1.90 6.75 20.75
CA VAL A 277 3.12 6.00 21.11
C VAL A 277 3.36 6.04 22.62
N GLN A 278 3.18 7.20 23.25
CA GLN A 278 3.36 7.32 24.69
C GLN A 278 2.31 6.53 25.47
N GLN A 279 1.05 6.57 25.07
CA GLN A 279 -0.02 5.75 25.68
C GLN A 279 0.28 4.25 25.55
N MET A 280 0.70 3.79 24.37
CA MET A 280 1.10 2.40 24.17
C MET A 280 2.22 1.96 25.12
N LYS A 281 3.25 2.78 25.27
CA LYS A 281 4.35 2.52 26.22
C LYS A 281 3.89 2.51 27.67
N THR A 282 3.01 3.44 28.05
CA THR A 282 2.53 3.56 29.43
C THR A 282 1.64 2.39 29.85
N TYR A 283 0.72 1.97 28.99
CA TYR A 283 -0.33 1.03 29.37
C TYR A 283 -0.09 -0.42 28.94
N ILE A 284 0.78 -0.66 27.96
CA ILE A 284 1.14 -2.03 27.53
C ILE A 284 2.45 -2.42 28.22
N ASN A 285 3.56 -1.84 27.78
CA ASN A 285 4.87 -1.93 28.45
C ASN A 285 5.86 -0.94 27.83
N ASN A 286 6.94 -0.60 28.57
CA ASN A 286 7.96 0.37 28.12
C ASN A 286 8.75 -0.07 26.88
N HIS A 287 8.74 -1.37 26.53
CA HIS A 287 9.47 -1.92 25.39
C HIS A 287 8.67 -1.92 24.10
N VAL A 288 7.41 -1.48 24.14
CA VAL A 288 6.58 -1.37 22.93
C VAL A 288 7.29 -0.52 21.89
N ARG A 289 7.44 -1.11 20.71
CA ARG A 289 7.97 -0.44 19.51
C ARG A 289 6.84 -0.28 18.49
N VAL A 290 6.42 0.95 18.25
CA VAL A 290 5.47 1.29 17.18
C VAL A 290 6.25 1.44 15.88
N PHE A 291 5.85 0.73 14.82
CA PHE A 291 6.48 0.76 13.50
C PHE A 291 5.80 1.75 12.58
N SER A 292 4.48 1.73 12.57
CA SER A 292 3.68 2.71 11.82
C SER A 292 2.37 3.02 12.52
N ILE A 293 1.86 4.21 12.25
CA ILE A 293 0.47 4.59 12.48
C ILE A 293 -0.03 5.10 11.13
N ASP A 294 -1.03 4.42 10.57
CA ASP A 294 -1.55 4.72 9.24
C ASP A 294 -2.99 5.21 9.36
N GLN A 295 -3.30 6.36 8.77
CA GLN A 295 -4.68 6.83 8.64
C GLN A 295 -5.42 5.98 7.61
N ILE A 296 -6.59 5.48 7.99
CA ILE A 296 -7.47 4.70 7.13
C ILE A 296 -8.39 5.66 6.38
N LYS A 297 -8.41 5.56 5.06
CA LYS A 297 -9.33 6.29 4.18
C LYS A 297 -10.23 5.27 3.49
N ASN A 298 -11.48 5.19 3.93
CA ASN A 298 -12.51 4.34 3.34
C ASN A 298 -13.80 5.17 3.21
N PRO A 299 -14.07 5.75 2.03
CA PRO A 299 -15.21 6.65 1.82
C PRO A 299 -16.56 6.04 2.17
N LEU A 300 -16.76 4.74 1.94
CA LEU A 300 -18.02 4.06 2.25
C LEU A 300 -18.25 3.98 3.76
N LEU A 301 -17.21 3.66 4.53
CA LEU A 301 -17.30 3.63 5.99
C LEU A 301 -17.46 5.04 6.58
N GLU A 302 -16.77 6.02 6.01
CA GLU A 302 -16.90 7.43 6.40
C GLU A 302 -18.33 7.95 6.20
N GLU A 303 -18.96 7.63 5.05
CA GLU A 303 -20.34 8.01 4.75
C GLU A 303 -21.33 7.37 5.74
N ALA A 304 -21.23 6.05 5.97
CA ALA A 304 -22.07 5.35 6.93
C ALA A 304 -21.91 5.93 8.35
N TYR A 305 -20.69 6.21 8.77
CA TYR A 305 -20.38 6.80 10.06
C TYR A 305 -20.98 8.21 10.21
N LEU A 306 -20.84 9.07 9.23
CA LEU A 306 -21.39 10.43 9.26
C LEU A 306 -22.92 10.43 9.32
N ALA A 307 -23.58 9.53 8.58
CA ALA A 307 -25.02 9.36 8.65
C ALA A 307 -25.49 8.94 10.05
N MET A 308 -24.79 7.97 10.65
CA MET A 308 -25.10 7.49 12.02
C MET A 308 -24.83 8.60 13.06
N LYS A 309 -23.75 9.35 12.90
CA LYS A 309 -23.42 10.48 13.79
C LYS A 309 -24.53 11.54 13.80
N GLN A 310 -25.05 11.91 12.63
CA GLN A 310 -26.16 12.85 12.52
C GLN A 310 -27.44 12.31 13.16
N LEU A 311 -27.74 11.01 12.96
CA LEU A 311 -28.90 10.37 13.53
C LEU A 311 -28.87 10.38 15.07
N ILE A 312 -27.76 9.98 15.66
CA ILE A 312 -27.59 9.95 17.13
C ILE A 312 -27.56 11.36 17.71
N ALA A 313 -26.89 12.31 17.03
CA ALA A 313 -26.84 13.69 17.47
C ALA A 313 -28.25 14.30 17.65
N LYS A 314 -29.17 14.02 16.71
CA LYS A 314 -30.58 14.48 16.81
C LYS A 314 -31.31 13.95 18.03
N GLN A 315 -30.88 12.82 18.59
CA GLN A 315 -31.50 12.16 19.75
C GLN A 315 -30.81 12.54 21.08
N CYS A 316 -29.70 13.27 20.99
CA CYS A 316 -28.94 13.69 22.17
C CYS A 316 -29.18 15.15 22.53
N LYS A 317 -29.07 15.47 23.83
CA LYS A 317 -29.17 16.84 24.34
C LYS A 317 -28.08 17.71 23.72
N GLY A 318 -28.46 18.90 23.23
CA GLY A 318 -27.52 19.82 22.59
C GLY A 318 -26.94 19.32 21.25
N HIS A 319 -27.55 18.33 20.64
CA HIS A 319 -27.07 17.68 19.41
C HIS A 319 -25.62 17.16 19.48
N ASN A 320 -25.14 16.82 20.69
CA ASN A 320 -23.82 16.25 20.88
C ASN A 320 -23.90 14.71 20.78
N PRO A 321 -23.28 14.08 19.74
CA PRO A 321 -23.29 12.64 19.57
C PRO A 321 -22.36 11.89 20.54
N ASN A 322 -21.63 12.58 21.41
CA ASN A 322 -20.64 12.01 22.33
C ASN A 322 -19.62 11.13 21.59
N GLU A 323 -18.96 11.73 20.62
CA GLU A 323 -17.90 11.07 19.87
C GLU A 323 -16.63 10.97 20.71
N ARG A 324 -16.05 9.77 20.77
CA ARG A 324 -14.76 9.53 21.43
C ARG A 324 -13.83 8.77 20.50
N GLU A 325 -12.55 8.95 20.70
CA GLU A 325 -11.50 8.18 20.03
C GLU A 325 -11.01 7.10 20.99
N LEU A 326 -11.15 5.83 20.58
CA LEU A 326 -10.95 4.65 21.42
C LEU A 326 -10.16 3.56 20.69
N PHE A 327 -9.47 2.71 21.46
CA PHE A 327 -8.71 1.59 20.95
C PHE A 327 -9.58 0.35 20.75
N HIS A 328 -9.25 -0.44 19.71
CA HIS A 328 -9.84 -1.76 19.46
C HIS A 328 -8.75 -2.76 19.10
N GLY A 329 -8.67 -3.83 19.86
CA GLY A 329 -7.78 -4.96 19.58
C GLY A 329 -8.48 -6.01 18.74
N THR A 330 -7.78 -6.56 17.75
CA THR A 330 -8.31 -7.59 16.85
C THR A 330 -7.20 -8.52 16.37
N GLN A 331 -7.57 -9.63 15.73
CA GLN A 331 -6.63 -10.67 15.29
C GLN A 331 -7.13 -11.38 14.01
N GLY A 332 -6.19 -12.03 13.32
CA GLY A 332 -6.47 -12.87 12.16
C GLY A 332 -7.18 -12.12 11.04
N ASP A 333 -8.17 -12.75 10.41
CA ASP A 333 -8.90 -12.21 9.26
C ASP A 333 -9.73 -10.97 9.58
N ALA A 334 -10.05 -10.74 10.86
CA ALA A 334 -10.77 -9.55 11.29
C ALA A 334 -9.96 -8.26 11.08
N ILE A 335 -8.63 -8.34 10.99
CA ILE A 335 -7.78 -7.20 10.67
C ILE A 335 -8.18 -6.60 9.31
N ASP A 336 -8.20 -7.42 8.27
CA ASP A 336 -8.57 -6.96 6.92
C ASP A 336 -10.06 -6.69 6.79
N GLY A 337 -10.90 -7.46 7.48
CA GLY A 337 -12.35 -7.24 7.53
C GLY A 337 -12.72 -5.85 8.03
N ILE A 338 -12.10 -5.40 9.13
CA ILE A 338 -12.36 -4.06 9.69
C ILE A 338 -11.94 -2.95 8.71
N LEU A 339 -10.85 -3.12 7.98
CA LEU A 339 -10.41 -2.15 6.98
C LEU A 339 -11.40 -2.00 5.80
N LYS A 340 -12.00 -3.11 5.38
CA LYS A 340 -12.92 -3.18 4.23
C LYS A 340 -14.36 -2.85 4.60
N ASP A 341 -14.86 -3.54 5.63
CA ASP A 341 -16.27 -3.58 5.96
C ASP A 341 -16.60 -2.83 7.26
N GLY A 342 -15.59 -2.31 7.97
CA GLY A 342 -15.76 -1.66 9.26
C GLY A 342 -16.07 -2.66 10.38
N PHE A 343 -16.71 -2.16 11.43
CA PHE A 343 -17.16 -2.98 12.55
C PHE A 343 -18.52 -3.61 12.21
N ASP A 344 -18.48 -4.65 11.38
CA ASP A 344 -19.66 -5.36 10.88
C ASP A 344 -20.25 -6.28 11.96
N ASP A 345 -21.53 -6.12 12.24
CA ASP A 345 -22.26 -6.85 13.28
C ASP A 345 -22.39 -8.36 13.01
N ARG A 346 -22.28 -8.77 11.75
CA ARG A 346 -22.27 -10.19 11.37
C ARG A 346 -21.11 -10.98 11.98
N TYR A 347 -20.03 -10.30 12.36
CA TYR A 347 -18.83 -10.94 12.92
C TYR A 347 -18.70 -10.78 14.44
N TRP A 348 -19.64 -10.09 15.08
CA TRP A 348 -19.60 -9.91 16.52
C TRP A 348 -19.83 -11.22 17.27
N GLY A 349 -18.96 -11.52 18.22
CA GLY A 349 -19.07 -12.73 19.04
C GLY A 349 -18.66 -14.05 18.38
N THR A 350 -18.19 -14.05 17.13
CA THR A 350 -17.89 -15.29 16.41
C THR A 350 -16.61 -15.98 16.87
N LYS A 351 -15.60 -15.25 17.29
CA LYS A 351 -14.29 -15.81 17.72
C LYS A 351 -14.02 -15.71 19.23
N ALA A 352 -14.52 -14.67 19.89
CA ALA A 352 -14.27 -14.40 21.32
C ALA A 352 -15.37 -14.93 22.25
N GLY A 353 -16.37 -15.63 21.71
CA GLY A 353 -17.57 -15.99 22.46
C GLY A 353 -18.49 -14.78 22.74
N LYS A 354 -19.49 -14.97 23.57
CA LYS A 354 -20.35 -13.86 24.02
C LYS A 354 -19.50 -12.90 24.86
N GLY A 355 -19.43 -11.63 24.42
CA GLY A 355 -18.73 -10.59 25.18
C GLY A 355 -19.42 -10.34 26.54
N LYS A 356 -18.70 -9.77 27.48
CA LYS A 356 -19.21 -9.48 28.83
C LYS A 356 -20.46 -8.59 28.86
N TRP A 357 -20.59 -7.74 27.85
CA TRP A 357 -21.67 -6.77 27.66
C TRP A 357 -22.48 -7.04 26.38
N GLY A 358 -22.54 -8.32 25.97
CA GLY A 358 -23.34 -8.77 24.83
C GLY A 358 -22.67 -8.69 23.46
N HIS A 359 -23.51 -8.73 22.44
CA HIS A 359 -23.10 -8.78 21.02
C HIS A 359 -22.92 -7.37 20.47
N GLY A 360 -21.73 -6.79 20.64
CA GLY A 360 -21.36 -5.47 20.12
C GLY A 360 -19.89 -5.38 19.74
N ALA A 361 -19.49 -4.25 19.19
CA ALA A 361 -18.09 -3.90 18.99
C ALA A 361 -17.53 -3.24 20.25
N TYR A 362 -16.41 -3.75 20.74
CA TYR A 362 -15.79 -3.39 22.01
C TYR A 362 -14.60 -2.45 21.81
N PHE A 363 -14.57 -1.38 22.59
CA PHE A 363 -13.51 -0.38 22.57
C PHE A 363 -13.05 -0.06 24.00
N ALA A 364 -11.84 0.49 24.12
CA ALA A 364 -11.31 0.97 25.38
C ALA A 364 -10.54 2.28 25.19
N ASP A 365 -10.50 3.13 26.21
CA ASP A 365 -9.62 4.30 26.23
C ASP A 365 -8.17 3.94 26.62
N ASN A 366 -7.99 2.77 27.23
CA ASN A 366 -6.72 2.20 27.61
C ASN A 366 -6.24 1.16 26.58
N PRO A 367 -5.14 1.41 25.83
CA PRO A 367 -4.62 0.44 24.85
C PRO A 367 -4.19 -0.90 25.47
N GLY A 368 -3.87 -0.95 26.75
CA GLY A 368 -3.57 -2.20 27.46
C GLY A 368 -4.75 -3.17 27.53
N VAL A 369 -5.99 -2.65 27.60
CA VAL A 369 -7.21 -3.47 27.52
C VAL A 369 -7.32 -4.07 26.12
N SER A 370 -7.22 -3.25 25.08
CA SER A 370 -7.31 -3.68 23.68
C SER A 370 -6.16 -4.60 23.26
N HIS A 371 -4.97 -4.42 23.82
CA HIS A 371 -3.79 -5.26 23.56
C HIS A 371 -4.05 -6.76 23.82
N ARG A 372 -4.84 -7.09 24.84
CA ARG A 372 -5.16 -8.49 25.20
C ARG A 372 -5.90 -9.23 24.08
N TYR A 373 -6.54 -8.50 23.17
CA TYR A 373 -7.30 -9.04 22.03
C TYR A 373 -6.52 -9.03 20.71
N THR A 374 -5.24 -8.63 20.73
CA THR A 374 -4.37 -8.68 19.57
C THR A 374 -3.51 -9.94 19.57
N GLU A 375 -3.19 -10.46 18.41
CA GLU A 375 -2.29 -11.60 18.22
C GLU A 375 -1.04 -11.19 17.45
N ALA A 376 0.10 -11.74 17.83
CA ALA A 376 1.36 -11.50 17.12
C ALA A 376 1.36 -12.28 15.80
N ASN A 377 1.69 -11.61 14.71
CA ASN A 377 1.90 -12.26 13.42
C ASN A 377 3.05 -13.27 13.52
N LEU A 378 2.85 -14.49 13.03
CA LEU A 378 3.83 -15.57 13.14
C LEU A 378 5.15 -15.27 12.41
N SER A 379 5.10 -14.50 11.32
CA SER A 379 6.29 -14.23 10.51
C SER A 379 7.17 -13.14 11.08
N ASP A 380 6.57 -12.10 11.66
CA ASP A 380 7.29 -10.89 12.05
C ASP A 380 7.02 -10.41 13.47
N GLN A 381 6.17 -11.12 14.22
CA GLN A 381 5.80 -10.79 15.60
C GLN A 381 5.15 -9.40 15.77
N THR A 382 4.68 -8.78 14.65
CA THR A 382 3.92 -7.54 14.75
C THR A 382 2.49 -7.80 15.17
N ARG A 383 1.88 -6.82 15.79
CA ARG A 383 0.47 -6.78 16.21
C ARG A 383 -0.22 -5.59 15.56
N ILE A 384 -1.51 -5.70 15.34
CA ILE A 384 -2.35 -4.62 14.82
C ILE A 384 -3.37 -4.22 15.86
N MET A 385 -3.52 -2.91 16.05
CA MET A 385 -4.56 -2.29 16.87
C MET A 385 -5.19 -1.14 16.10
N TYR A 386 -6.49 -0.98 16.22
CA TYR A 386 -7.21 0.16 15.64
C TYR A 386 -7.43 1.24 16.68
N TYR A 387 -7.27 2.50 16.29
CA TYR A 387 -7.74 3.67 16.99
C TYR A 387 -8.92 4.22 16.21
N SER A 388 -10.09 4.25 16.82
CA SER A 388 -11.37 4.40 16.13
C SER A 388 -12.16 5.56 16.69
N LYS A 389 -12.86 6.27 15.80
CA LYS A 389 -13.88 7.25 16.22
C LYS A 389 -15.17 6.50 16.54
N VAL A 390 -15.69 6.67 17.73
CA VAL A 390 -16.85 5.93 18.24
C VAL A 390 -17.92 6.90 18.73
N ILE A 391 -19.15 6.72 18.24
CA ILE A 391 -20.30 7.53 18.62
C ILE A 391 -21.00 6.83 19.77
N LEU A 392 -20.79 7.33 20.98
CA LEU A 392 -21.35 6.75 22.20
C LEU A 392 -22.79 7.25 22.48
N GLY A 393 -23.12 8.46 22.07
CA GLY A 393 -24.45 9.04 22.33
C GLY A 393 -24.78 9.09 23.82
N LYS A 394 -25.95 8.59 24.21
CA LYS A 394 -26.33 8.37 25.61
C LYS A 394 -25.81 7.01 26.05
N GLU A 395 -24.90 6.99 27.01
CA GLU A 395 -24.26 5.79 27.54
C GLU A 395 -25.09 5.18 28.69
N ALA A 396 -25.34 3.87 28.64
CA ALA A 396 -25.81 3.11 29.79
C ALA A 396 -24.60 2.60 30.59
N ILE A 397 -24.40 3.09 31.78
CA ILE A 397 -23.32 2.65 32.67
C ILE A 397 -23.74 1.35 33.34
N LEU A 398 -23.00 0.26 33.09
CA LEU A 398 -23.28 -1.05 33.65
C LEU A 398 -22.08 -1.54 34.47
N GLN A 399 -22.33 -1.99 35.69
CA GLN A 399 -21.34 -2.61 36.57
C GLN A 399 -21.53 -4.14 36.67
N ALA A 400 -22.73 -4.62 36.40
CA ALA A 400 -23.03 -6.04 36.33
C ALA A 400 -22.95 -6.56 34.90
N LEU A 401 -22.28 -7.70 34.72
CA LEU A 401 -22.12 -8.34 33.40
C LEU A 401 -23.49 -8.76 32.83
N ASN A 402 -23.67 -8.51 31.55
CA ASN A 402 -24.86 -8.95 30.82
C ASN A 402 -24.46 -9.38 29.38
N SER A 403 -24.10 -10.64 29.21
CA SER A 403 -23.67 -11.22 27.96
C SER A 403 -24.80 -11.43 26.93
N GLU A 404 -26.06 -11.26 27.33
CA GLU A 404 -27.22 -11.49 26.47
C GLU A 404 -27.71 -10.24 25.74
N LEU A 405 -27.07 -9.09 25.96
CA LEU A 405 -27.43 -7.85 25.27
C LEU A 405 -27.19 -7.97 23.76
N MET A 406 -28.24 -7.74 22.98
CA MET A 406 -28.18 -7.65 21.51
C MET A 406 -28.21 -6.18 21.02
N SER A 407 -28.44 -5.24 21.92
CA SER A 407 -28.50 -3.81 21.66
C SER A 407 -28.25 -3.03 22.96
N ALA A 408 -27.97 -1.76 22.85
CA ALA A 408 -27.95 -0.89 24.03
C ALA A 408 -29.32 -0.89 24.72
N PRO A 409 -29.39 -0.77 26.05
CA PRO A 409 -30.66 -0.65 26.78
C PRO A 409 -31.55 0.45 26.20
N ARG A 410 -32.87 0.27 26.33
CA ARG A 410 -33.85 1.23 25.79
C ARG A 410 -33.56 2.67 26.25
N GLY A 411 -33.48 3.60 25.30
CA GLY A 411 -33.17 5.01 25.56
C GLY A 411 -31.69 5.36 25.57
N PHE A 412 -30.80 4.38 25.38
CA PHE A 412 -29.35 4.54 25.27
C PHE A 412 -28.85 4.13 23.88
N HIS A 413 -27.61 4.57 23.54
CA HIS A 413 -26.99 4.28 22.25
C HIS A 413 -25.77 3.37 22.36
N SER A 414 -25.18 3.28 23.55
CA SER A 414 -24.02 2.46 23.87
C SER A 414 -24.08 1.94 25.30
N VAL A 415 -23.21 1.02 25.62
CA VAL A 415 -22.93 0.57 26.98
C VAL A 415 -21.52 1.02 27.36
N HIS A 416 -21.38 1.55 28.58
CA HIS A 416 -20.12 1.80 29.24
C HIS A 416 -20.02 0.79 30.39
N GLY A 417 -19.24 -0.27 30.16
CA GLY A 417 -18.99 -1.33 31.13
C GLY A 417 -17.86 -0.97 32.06
N GLN A 418 -18.18 -0.89 33.34
CA GLN A 418 -17.22 -0.55 34.41
C GLN A 418 -17.00 -1.75 35.33
N PHE A 419 -15.74 -2.02 35.67
CA PHE A 419 -15.37 -3.05 36.62
C PHE A 419 -15.01 -2.37 37.96
N ALA A 420 -15.80 -2.63 39.00
CA ALA A 420 -15.64 -2.02 40.31
C ALA A 420 -14.25 -2.33 40.94
N ASP A 421 -13.68 -3.46 40.61
CA ASP A 421 -12.39 -3.97 41.09
C ASP A 421 -11.20 -3.67 40.16
N GLN A 422 -11.44 -3.12 38.98
CA GLN A 422 -10.42 -2.85 37.99
C GLN A 422 -10.57 -1.43 37.39
N PRO A 423 -10.27 -0.39 38.15
CA PRO A 423 -10.31 0.98 37.64
C PRO A 423 -9.32 1.10 36.45
N ASN A 424 -9.68 1.86 35.44
CA ASN A 424 -8.98 2.03 34.15
C ASN A 424 -9.07 0.83 33.16
N ASN A 425 -9.97 -0.11 33.38
CA ASN A 425 -10.27 -1.19 32.41
C ASN A 425 -11.68 -1.04 31.82
N ASP A 426 -12.17 0.16 31.71
CA ASP A 426 -13.51 0.45 31.18
C ASP A 426 -13.62 0.01 29.72
N GLU A 427 -14.74 -0.59 29.37
CA GLU A 427 -15.06 -1.03 28.02
C GLU A 427 -16.28 -0.25 27.50
N TYR A 428 -16.19 0.22 26.25
CA TYR A 428 -17.25 0.94 25.54
C TYR A 428 -17.78 0.08 24.41
N ILE A 429 -19.07 -0.21 24.41
CA ILE A 429 -19.69 -1.14 23.49
C ILE A 429 -20.74 -0.44 22.65
N VAL A 430 -20.63 -0.56 21.34
CA VAL A 430 -21.63 -0.09 20.38
C VAL A 430 -22.25 -1.27 19.63
N TYR A 431 -23.52 -1.13 19.22
CA TYR A 431 -24.33 -2.25 18.74
C TYR A 431 -24.90 -2.00 17.33
N ARG A 432 -24.50 -0.94 16.66
CA ARG A 432 -25.03 -0.61 15.33
C ARG A 432 -23.90 -0.42 14.35
N TYR A 433 -24.07 -0.97 13.17
CA TYR A 433 -23.18 -0.67 12.05
C TYR A 433 -23.09 0.83 11.78
N GLY A 434 -21.90 1.34 11.47
CA GLY A 434 -21.66 2.77 11.27
C GLY A 434 -21.51 3.59 12.56
N GLN A 435 -21.69 3.00 13.75
CA GLN A 435 -21.51 3.69 15.03
C GLN A 435 -20.02 3.88 15.40
N ALA A 436 -19.13 3.10 14.78
CA ALA A 436 -17.69 3.23 14.92
C ALA A 436 -17.00 3.25 13.55
N LEU A 437 -15.98 4.10 13.42
CA LEU A 437 -15.14 4.24 12.23
C LEU A 437 -13.70 3.89 12.58
N PRO A 438 -13.09 2.87 11.96
CA PRO A 438 -11.65 2.64 12.09
C PRO A 438 -10.91 3.84 11.48
N TYR A 439 -10.20 4.58 12.33
CA TYR A 439 -9.58 5.85 11.94
C TYR A 439 -8.09 5.73 11.69
N LEU A 440 -7.38 5.05 12.62
CA LEU A 440 -5.96 4.77 12.49
C LEU A 440 -5.69 3.28 12.69
N ARG A 441 -4.74 2.74 11.94
CA ARG A 441 -4.16 1.42 12.14
C ARG A 441 -2.77 1.57 12.78
N ILE A 442 -2.55 0.96 13.92
CA ILE A 442 -1.28 0.98 14.65
C ILE A 442 -0.61 -0.38 14.49
N THR A 443 0.59 -0.41 13.92
CA THR A 443 1.43 -1.61 13.81
C THR A 443 2.56 -1.52 14.82
N TYR A 444 2.70 -2.54 15.69
CA TYR A 444 3.64 -2.49 16.81
C TYR A 444 4.13 -3.88 17.24
N LYS A 445 5.20 -3.92 18.06
CA LYS A 445 5.63 -5.08 18.86
C LYS A 445 5.57 -4.71 20.34
N ALA A 446 5.23 -5.69 21.17
CA ALA A 446 5.17 -5.56 22.63
C ALA A 446 6.00 -6.62 23.32
#